data_17e9595f6aa778f20e77a82a79503b26
#
_entry.id   17e9595f6aa778f20e77a82a79503b26
#
_cell.length_a   1.000
_cell.length_b   1.000
_cell.length_c   1.000
_cell.angle_alpha   90.00
_cell.angle_beta   90.00
_cell.angle_gamma   90.00
#
_symmetry.space_group_name_H-M   'P 1'
#
loop_
_entity.id
_entity.type
_entity.pdbx_description
1 polymer ?
#
loop_
_entity_poly.entity_id
_entity_poly.type
_entity_poly.pdbx_seq_one_letter_code
_entity_poly.pdbx_strand_id
1 'polypeptide(L)'
;MDSVECVVVGAGIVGLAIARALACAGREVVILEAEDAIGTHASSRNSEVIHAGIYYPKGSLKARACVEGRHRLYEYCAEHGVPHKRCGKLIVATNESQISELKGIQNKAHENGVADVVQIEASEATAMEPALHCVAALHSPSTGIIDSHALMLAYLGDAEAAGAMLALKSPLGKAFISEQGFELQIEETRIRTKILVNSAGLRAPSIARLIDGFPPDKIPRELYAKGNYYSLTGRPPFSRLIYPVPEPGGLGVHVTLDLAGQARFGPDVEWVESIDYAVDPRRSGRFYAAIRRYWPALPDGALAPGYAGIRPKISGPQEPAADFLVQGPAEHGVAGLVNLFGIESPGLTASLALADDVAALLSN
;
A
#
# COMPACT_ATOMS: atom_id res chain seq x y z
N MET A 1 17.51 -32.67 -3.69
CA MET A 1 16.89 -31.40 -3.22
C MET A 1 17.13 -30.38 -4.32
N ASP A 2 16.03 -29.89 -4.87
CA ASP A 2 16.09 -28.90 -5.96
C ASP A 2 16.63 -27.56 -5.42
N SER A 3 17.22 -26.77 -6.31
CA SER A 3 17.78 -25.47 -5.97
C SER A 3 17.29 -24.41 -6.93
N VAL A 4 17.04 -23.23 -6.43
CA VAL A 4 16.67 -22.02 -7.17
C VAL A 4 17.51 -20.84 -6.67
N GLU A 5 17.81 -19.88 -7.51
CA GLU A 5 18.66 -18.76 -7.07
C GLU A 5 17.94 -17.88 -6.07
N CYS A 6 16.70 -17.49 -6.35
CA CYS A 6 15.92 -16.55 -5.54
C CYS A 6 14.53 -17.11 -5.21
N VAL A 7 14.11 -16.95 -3.95
CA VAL A 7 12.74 -17.19 -3.51
C VAL A 7 12.15 -15.89 -2.95
N VAL A 8 10.97 -15.51 -3.47
CA VAL A 8 10.18 -14.38 -2.98
C VAL A 8 8.93 -14.94 -2.29
N VAL A 9 8.77 -14.65 -1.00
CA VAL A 9 7.61 -15.10 -0.20
C VAL A 9 6.53 -14.02 -0.21
N GLY A 10 5.38 -14.36 -0.78
CA GLY A 10 4.21 -13.50 -0.93
C GLY A 10 4.06 -12.91 -2.34
N ALA A 11 2.94 -13.25 -3.00
CA ALA A 11 2.55 -12.74 -4.32
C ALA A 11 1.59 -11.54 -4.22
N GLY A 12 1.81 -10.64 -3.26
CA GLY A 12 1.21 -9.31 -3.23
C GLY A 12 1.90 -8.36 -4.19
N ILE A 13 1.38 -7.14 -4.33
CA ILE A 13 1.87 -6.13 -5.28
C ILE A 13 3.40 -5.88 -5.15
N VAL A 14 3.92 -5.84 -3.93
CA VAL A 14 5.34 -5.58 -3.67
C VAL A 14 6.19 -6.81 -3.99
N GLY A 15 5.74 -8.01 -3.59
CA GLY A 15 6.45 -9.26 -3.91
C GLY A 15 6.52 -9.51 -5.41
N LEU A 16 5.43 -9.25 -6.14
CA LEU A 16 5.41 -9.36 -7.60
C LEU A 16 6.33 -8.33 -8.28
N ALA A 17 6.37 -7.08 -7.79
CA ALA A 17 7.30 -6.07 -8.30
C ALA A 17 8.76 -6.48 -8.08
N ILE A 18 9.09 -7.06 -6.90
CA ILE A 18 10.43 -7.55 -6.57
C ILE A 18 10.79 -8.76 -7.46
N ALA A 19 9.90 -9.73 -7.57
CA ALA A 19 10.11 -10.90 -8.41
C ALA A 19 10.37 -10.51 -9.86
N ARG A 20 9.56 -9.57 -10.39
CA ARG A 20 9.77 -8.97 -11.70
C ARG A 20 11.17 -8.36 -11.84
N ALA A 21 11.56 -7.50 -10.89
CA ALA A 21 12.86 -6.83 -10.95
C ALA A 21 14.03 -7.83 -10.96
N LEU A 22 13.96 -8.86 -10.12
CA LEU A 22 14.98 -9.90 -10.04
C LEU A 22 15.02 -10.78 -11.31
N ALA A 23 13.87 -11.21 -11.80
CA ALA A 23 13.77 -12.03 -13.00
C ALA A 23 14.24 -11.26 -14.26
N CYS A 24 13.80 -10.02 -14.44
CA CYS A 24 14.26 -9.16 -15.54
C CYS A 24 15.77 -8.86 -15.47
N ALA A 25 16.39 -8.95 -14.29
CA ALA A 25 17.83 -8.88 -14.12
C ALA A 25 18.55 -10.22 -14.41
N GLY A 26 17.82 -11.23 -14.91
CA GLY A 26 18.35 -12.54 -15.31
C GLY A 26 18.51 -13.55 -14.19
N ARG A 27 17.90 -13.33 -13.03
CA ARG A 27 17.92 -14.28 -11.91
C ARG A 27 16.82 -15.32 -12.05
N GLU A 28 17.08 -16.54 -11.60
CA GLU A 28 16.07 -17.58 -11.47
C GLU A 28 15.21 -17.30 -10.22
N VAL A 29 13.90 -17.09 -10.38
CA VAL A 29 13.01 -16.66 -9.30
C VAL A 29 11.83 -17.62 -9.16
N VAL A 30 11.56 -18.05 -7.91
CA VAL A 30 10.31 -18.70 -7.51
C VAL A 30 9.56 -17.81 -6.54
N ILE A 31 8.27 -17.57 -6.81
CA ILE A 31 7.36 -16.81 -5.96
C ILE A 31 6.50 -17.83 -5.20
N LEU A 32 6.58 -17.82 -3.87
CA LEU A 32 5.73 -18.65 -3.01
C LEU A 32 4.54 -17.84 -2.51
N GLU A 33 3.32 -18.30 -2.80
CA GLU A 33 2.09 -17.71 -2.28
C GLU A 33 1.32 -18.75 -1.48
N ALA A 34 0.90 -18.39 -0.28
CA ALA A 34 0.17 -19.28 0.60
C ALA A 34 -1.28 -19.50 0.18
N GLU A 35 -1.87 -18.51 -0.47
CA GLU A 35 -3.27 -18.53 -0.91
C GLU A 35 -3.42 -19.16 -2.31
N ASP A 36 -4.64 -19.29 -2.76
CA ASP A 36 -4.97 -19.88 -4.08
C ASP A 36 -4.97 -18.85 -5.23
N ALA A 37 -4.69 -17.58 -4.93
CA ALA A 37 -4.58 -16.49 -5.89
C ALA A 37 -3.60 -15.42 -5.43
N ILE A 38 -3.06 -14.64 -6.37
CA ILE A 38 -2.21 -13.48 -6.06
C ILE A 38 -3.02 -12.37 -5.38
N GLY A 39 -2.37 -11.60 -4.51
CA GLY A 39 -2.88 -10.34 -3.98
C GLY A 39 -4.10 -10.42 -3.05
N THR A 40 -4.47 -11.58 -2.54
CA THR A 40 -5.71 -11.85 -1.77
C THR A 40 -5.92 -10.99 -0.53
N HIS A 41 -4.85 -10.44 0.04
CA HIS A 41 -4.90 -9.64 1.27
C HIS A 41 -4.82 -8.13 0.99
N ALA A 42 -3.80 -7.44 1.54
CA ALA A 42 -3.67 -5.98 1.46
C ALA A 42 -3.66 -5.43 0.02
N SER A 43 -3.16 -6.20 -0.94
CA SER A 43 -2.98 -5.75 -2.32
C SER A 43 -4.29 -5.59 -3.11
N SER A 44 -5.34 -6.35 -2.80
CA SER A 44 -6.68 -6.22 -3.39
C SER A 44 -7.69 -5.53 -2.48
N ARG A 45 -7.28 -5.16 -1.26
CA ARG A 45 -8.15 -4.59 -0.23
C ARG A 45 -7.65 -3.23 0.22
N ASN A 46 -7.45 -2.33 -0.75
CA ASN A 46 -6.94 -0.98 -0.54
C ASN A 46 -7.78 0.05 -1.33
N SER A 47 -7.39 1.31 -1.28
CA SER A 47 -8.12 2.41 -1.94
C SER A 47 -7.77 2.56 -3.43
N GLU A 48 -6.85 1.78 -3.97
CA GLU A 48 -6.38 1.83 -5.36
C GLU A 48 -5.88 3.22 -5.79
N VAL A 49 -5.27 3.94 -4.85
CA VAL A 49 -4.80 5.31 -5.08
C VAL A 49 -3.32 5.33 -5.44
N ILE A 50 -2.99 5.99 -6.54
CA ILE A 50 -1.63 6.42 -6.85
C ILE A 50 -1.37 7.69 -6.05
N HIS A 51 -0.65 7.56 -4.94
CA HIS A 51 -0.36 8.67 -4.02
C HIS A 51 0.71 9.60 -4.55
N ALA A 52 0.59 10.90 -4.24
CA ALA A 52 1.58 11.89 -4.64
C ALA A 52 2.81 11.96 -3.72
N GLY A 53 2.74 11.49 -2.47
CA GLY A 53 3.84 11.57 -1.50
C GLY A 53 3.72 12.73 -0.50
N ILE A 54 2.51 13.23 -0.26
CA ILE A 54 2.22 14.50 0.43
C ILE A 54 2.46 14.44 1.95
N TYR A 55 2.07 13.33 2.61
CA TYR A 55 1.89 13.31 4.07
C TYR A 55 3.08 12.77 4.87
N TYR A 56 4.05 12.16 4.19
CA TYR A 56 5.11 11.41 4.87
C TYR A 56 6.21 12.33 5.40
N PRO A 57 6.90 11.96 6.49
CA PRO A 57 8.03 12.72 7.01
C PRO A 57 9.14 12.86 5.95
N LYS A 58 9.74 14.04 5.87
CA LYS A 58 10.88 14.29 4.96
C LYS A 58 12.01 13.29 5.22
N GLY A 59 12.55 12.71 4.15
CA GLY A 59 13.64 11.74 4.21
C GLY A 59 13.21 10.32 4.62
N SER A 60 11.93 10.08 4.94
CA SER A 60 11.43 8.73 5.18
C SER A 60 11.45 7.89 3.89
N LEU A 61 11.54 6.57 4.06
CA LEU A 61 11.45 5.64 2.94
C LEU A 61 10.08 5.73 2.26
N LYS A 62 9.01 5.91 3.03
CA LYS A 62 7.65 6.17 2.49
C LYS A 62 7.61 7.40 1.58
N ALA A 63 8.26 8.52 1.98
CA ALA A 63 8.27 9.73 1.18
C ALA A 63 9.03 9.52 -0.14
N ARG A 64 10.28 9.04 -0.07
CA ARG A 64 11.14 8.80 -1.22
C ARG A 64 10.51 7.79 -2.19
N ALA A 65 10.20 6.61 -1.70
CA ALA A 65 9.68 5.53 -2.55
C ALA A 65 8.29 5.85 -3.13
N CYS A 66 7.46 6.67 -2.44
CA CYS A 66 6.18 7.10 -2.99
C CYS A 66 6.35 8.10 -4.14
N VAL A 67 7.21 9.11 -3.98
CA VAL A 67 7.43 10.13 -5.01
C VAL A 67 8.07 9.52 -6.25
N GLU A 68 9.13 8.74 -6.07
CA GLU A 68 9.81 8.03 -7.15
C GLU A 68 8.89 6.99 -7.80
N GLY A 69 8.27 6.13 -6.99
CA GLY A 69 7.40 5.08 -7.45
C GLY A 69 6.18 5.60 -8.22
N ARG A 70 5.62 6.76 -7.84
CA ARG A 70 4.52 7.38 -8.58
C ARG A 70 4.88 7.65 -10.04
N HIS A 71 6.03 8.24 -10.32
CA HIS A 71 6.46 8.55 -11.68
C HIS A 71 6.59 7.27 -12.51
N ARG A 72 7.33 6.32 -11.98
CA ARG A 72 7.56 5.01 -12.61
C ARG A 72 6.28 4.22 -12.80
N LEU A 73 5.35 4.29 -11.83
CA LEU A 73 4.09 3.59 -11.92
C LEU A 73 3.19 4.11 -13.05
N TYR A 74 3.14 5.44 -13.24
CA TYR A 74 2.40 6.02 -14.36
C TYR A 74 3.01 5.63 -15.72
N GLU A 75 4.33 5.63 -15.83
CA GLU A 75 5.07 5.19 -17.02
C GLU A 75 4.79 3.72 -17.31
N TYR A 76 4.97 2.87 -16.29
CA TYR A 76 4.69 1.44 -16.38
C TYR A 76 3.25 1.13 -16.81
N CYS A 77 2.28 1.82 -16.20
CA CYS A 77 0.87 1.63 -16.56
C CYS A 77 0.57 2.01 -18.01
N ALA A 78 1.19 3.07 -18.51
CA ALA A 78 1.03 3.49 -19.91
C ALA A 78 1.65 2.51 -20.88
N GLU A 79 2.84 1.97 -20.56
CA GLU A 79 3.56 1.00 -21.38
C GLU A 79 2.87 -0.38 -21.45
N HIS A 80 2.27 -0.82 -20.33
CA HIS A 80 1.66 -2.16 -20.20
C HIS A 80 0.13 -2.14 -20.33
N GLY A 81 -0.47 -1.00 -20.64
CA GLY A 81 -1.92 -0.89 -20.78
C GLY A 81 -2.69 -1.12 -19.48
N VAL A 82 -2.06 -0.91 -18.31
CA VAL A 82 -2.74 -1.02 -17.02
C VAL A 82 -3.73 0.12 -16.84
N PRO A 83 -5.03 -0.16 -16.60
CA PRO A 83 -6.02 0.88 -16.44
C PRO A 83 -5.72 1.78 -15.25
N HIS A 84 -5.62 3.07 -15.49
CA HIS A 84 -5.38 4.08 -14.47
C HIS A 84 -5.95 5.43 -14.90
N LYS A 85 -6.09 6.36 -13.93
CA LYS A 85 -6.59 7.71 -14.21
C LYS A 85 -5.97 8.73 -13.26
N ARG A 86 -5.37 9.80 -13.80
CA ARG A 86 -4.96 10.98 -13.02
C ARG A 86 -6.18 11.87 -12.75
N CYS A 87 -7.03 11.47 -11.83
CA CYS A 87 -8.26 12.20 -11.49
C CYS A 87 -8.01 13.40 -10.57
N GLY A 88 -6.83 13.49 -9.95
CA GLY A 88 -6.51 14.50 -8.96
C GLY A 88 -7.17 14.25 -7.61
N LYS A 89 -6.75 15.06 -6.63
CA LYS A 89 -7.25 15.03 -5.26
C LYS A 89 -7.38 16.43 -4.70
N LEU A 90 -8.47 16.68 -3.97
CA LEU A 90 -8.64 17.85 -3.13
C LEU A 90 -8.46 17.46 -1.67
N ILE A 91 -7.53 18.13 -0.96
CA ILE A 91 -7.40 18.03 0.50
C ILE A 91 -8.11 19.25 1.06
N VAL A 92 -9.17 19.02 1.85
CA VAL A 92 -10.14 20.07 2.17
C VAL A 92 -10.20 20.42 3.64
N ALA A 93 -10.15 21.71 3.94
CA ALA A 93 -10.52 22.27 5.25
C ALA A 93 -12.02 22.56 5.27
N THR A 94 -12.73 22.01 6.24
CA THR A 94 -14.19 22.21 6.40
C THR A 94 -14.51 23.32 7.39
N ASN A 95 -13.51 23.87 8.06
CA ASN A 95 -13.60 25.03 8.94
C ASN A 95 -12.29 25.81 8.95
N GLU A 96 -12.31 27.07 9.39
CA GLU A 96 -11.16 27.97 9.35
C GLU A 96 -9.99 27.52 10.22
N SER A 97 -10.23 26.83 11.33
CA SER A 97 -9.15 26.33 12.20
C SER A 97 -8.22 25.32 11.52
N GLN A 98 -8.69 24.67 10.43
CA GLN A 98 -7.92 23.70 9.65
C GLN A 98 -7.04 24.31 8.55
N ILE A 99 -7.16 25.62 8.29
CA ILE A 99 -6.39 26.28 7.20
C ILE A 99 -4.88 26.21 7.48
N SER A 100 -4.46 26.39 8.74
CA SER A 100 -3.05 26.26 9.12
C SER A 100 -2.49 24.87 8.88
N GLU A 101 -3.30 23.82 9.03
CA GLU A 101 -2.93 22.44 8.77
C GLU A 101 -2.76 22.19 7.27
N LEU A 102 -3.62 22.77 6.41
CA LEU A 102 -3.42 22.73 4.96
C LEU A 102 -2.05 23.29 4.57
N LYS A 103 -1.66 24.42 5.16
CA LYS A 103 -0.35 25.02 4.91
C LYS A 103 0.80 24.11 5.33
N GLY A 104 0.66 23.46 6.48
CA GLY A 104 1.62 22.44 6.96
C GLY A 104 1.73 21.24 6.01
N ILE A 105 0.59 20.77 5.49
CA ILE A 105 0.55 19.67 4.51
C ILE A 105 1.23 20.09 3.20
N GLN A 106 0.96 21.30 2.71
CA GLN A 106 1.60 21.82 1.49
C GLN A 106 3.12 21.93 1.64
N ASN A 107 3.60 22.50 2.76
CA ASN A 107 5.04 22.62 3.02
C ASN A 107 5.71 21.23 3.02
N LYS A 108 5.11 20.26 3.71
CA LYS A 108 5.61 18.88 3.74
C LYS A 108 5.63 18.25 2.34
N ALA A 109 4.60 18.48 1.53
CA ALA A 109 4.56 18.01 0.15
C ALA A 109 5.73 18.57 -0.67
N HIS A 110 5.97 19.90 -0.59
CA HIS A 110 7.07 20.55 -1.28
C HIS A 110 8.44 20.05 -0.80
N GLU A 111 8.61 19.85 0.51
CA GLU A 111 9.83 19.26 1.08
C GLU A 111 10.12 17.85 0.59
N ASN A 112 9.08 17.11 0.22
CA ASN A 112 9.17 15.77 -0.37
C ASN A 112 9.34 15.80 -1.91
N GLY A 113 9.42 17.00 -2.53
CA GLY A 113 9.56 17.16 -3.99
C GLY A 113 8.23 17.10 -4.75
N VAL A 114 7.08 17.23 -4.06
CA VAL A 114 5.75 17.30 -4.69
C VAL A 114 5.34 18.75 -4.88
N ALA A 115 5.94 19.39 -5.88
CA ALA A 115 5.81 20.84 -6.10
C ALA A 115 4.45 21.27 -6.70
N ASP A 116 3.68 20.34 -7.25
CA ASP A 116 2.39 20.57 -7.91
C ASP A 116 1.20 20.64 -6.97
N VAL A 117 1.43 20.52 -5.66
CA VAL A 117 0.38 20.71 -4.64
C VAL A 117 0.22 22.19 -4.35
N VAL A 118 -0.92 22.74 -4.74
CA VAL A 118 -1.22 24.19 -4.62
C VAL A 118 -2.45 24.42 -3.76
N GLN A 119 -2.42 25.50 -2.98
CA GLN A 119 -3.60 25.96 -2.26
C GLN A 119 -4.55 26.68 -3.22
N ILE A 120 -5.83 26.39 -3.10
CA ILE A 120 -6.90 26.99 -3.88
C ILE A 120 -8.00 27.51 -2.95
N GLU A 121 -8.71 28.53 -3.41
CA GLU A 121 -9.84 29.10 -2.66
C GLU A 121 -11.07 28.16 -2.68
N ALA A 122 -11.97 28.34 -1.69
CA ALA A 122 -13.21 27.55 -1.61
C ALA A 122 -14.05 27.66 -2.88
N SER A 123 -14.11 28.84 -3.51
CA SER A 123 -14.84 29.07 -4.75
C SER A 123 -14.29 28.24 -5.92
N GLU A 124 -12.97 28.13 -6.02
CA GLU A 124 -12.30 27.32 -7.05
C GLU A 124 -12.52 25.83 -6.79
N ALA A 125 -12.39 25.38 -5.54
CA ALA A 125 -12.65 23.99 -5.16
C ALA A 125 -14.12 23.60 -5.43
N THR A 126 -15.07 24.49 -5.15
CA THR A 126 -16.50 24.27 -5.43
C THR A 126 -16.80 24.32 -6.93
N ALA A 127 -16.11 25.14 -7.71
CA ALA A 127 -16.24 25.11 -9.16
C ALA A 127 -15.74 23.78 -9.76
N MET A 128 -14.68 23.18 -9.17
CA MET A 128 -14.20 21.86 -9.55
C MET A 128 -15.13 20.71 -9.12
N GLU A 129 -15.74 20.82 -7.95
CA GLU A 129 -16.62 19.81 -7.32
C GLU A 129 -17.83 20.49 -6.66
N PRO A 130 -18.93 20.68 -7.42
CA PRO A 130 -20.08 21.50 -6.96
C PRO A 130 -20.79 21.00 -5.70
N ALA A 131 -20.66 19.73 -5.36
CA ALA A 131 -21.23 19.16 -4.14
C ALA A 131 -20.34 19.35 -2.90
N LEU A 132 -19.11 19.83 -3.09
CA LEU A 132 -18.14 19.99 -2.03
C LEU A 132 -18.44 21.22 -1.16
N HIS A 133 -18.36 21.03 0.16
CA HIS A 133 -18.35 22.11 1.13
C HIS A 133 -16.98 22.19 1.79
N CYS A 134 -16.30 23.31 1.61
CA CYS A 134 -15.01 23.60 2.27
C CYS A 134 -14.81 25.11 2.41
N VAL A 135 -13.85 25.51 3.25
CA VAL A 135 -13.41 26.92 3.41
C VAL A 135 -12.08 27.18 2.67
N ALA A 136 -11.29 26.14 2.43
CA ALA A 136 -10.06 26.16 1.63
C ALA A 136 -9.71 24.75 1.22
N ALA A 137 -8.88 24.59 0.18
CA ALA A 137 -8.39 23.29 -0.24
C ALA A 137 -6.94 23.34 -0.75
N LEU A 138 -6.28 22.16 -0.78
CA LEU A 138 -5.11 21.93 -1.60
C LEU A 138 -5.52 21.05 -2.79
N HIS A 139 -5.09 21.44 -3.98
CA HIS A 139 -5.22 20.63 -5.18
C HIS A 139 -3.92 19.86 -5.44
N SER A 140 -4.03 18.54 -5.60
CA SER A 140 -2.94 17.63 -5.97
C SER A 140 -3.26 16.95 -7.29
N PRO A 141 -2.85 17.50 -8.43
CA PRO A 141 -3.18 16.98 -9.75
C PRO A 141 -2.47 15.67 -10.09
N SER A 142 -1.34 15.38 -9.46
CA SER A 142 -0.56 14.15 -9.69
C SER A 142 -1.09 12.91 -8.97
N THR A 143 -2.06 13.06 -8.08
CA THR A 143 -2.76 11.93 -7.47
C THR A 143 -3.70 11.27 -8.47
N GLY A 144 -3.81 9.94 -8.45
CA GLY A 144 -4.70 9.21 -9.33
C GLY A 144 -5.22 7.92 -8.73
N ILE A 145 -5.86 7.12 -9.57
CA ILE A 145 -6.39 5.79 -9.27
C ILE A 145 -5.93 4.78 -10.30
N ILE A 146 -5.91 3.51 -9.92
CA ILE A 146 -5.39 2.41 -10.73
C ILE A 146 -6.20 1.14 -10.50
N ASP A 147 -6.24 0.26 -11.49
CA ASP A 147 -6.63 -1.12 -11.31
C ASP A 147 -5.46 -1.90 -10.70
N SER A 148 -5.53 -2.16 -9.41
CA SER A 148 -4.48 -2.87 -8.68
C SER A 148 -4.36 -4.34 -9.11
N HIS A 149 -5.44 -4.95 -9.58
CA HIS A 149 -5.44 -6.32 -10.10
C HIS A 149 -4.73 -6.40 -11.44
N ALA A 150 -5.08 -5.52 -12.37
CA ALA A 150 -4.40 -5.44 -13.67
C ALA A 150 -2.91 -5.15 -13.50
N LEU A 151 -2.53 -4.30 -12.52
CA LEU A 151 -1.13 -4.05 -12.22
C LEU A 151 -0.39 -5.29 -11.72
N MET A 152 -0.99 -6.06 -10.80
CA MET A 152 -0.39 -7.30 -10.31
C MET A 152 -0.22 -8.34 -11.42
N LEU A 153 -1.21 -8.47 -12.31
CA LEU A 153 -1.14 -9.37 -13.46
C LEU A 153 -0.05 -8.94 -14.44
N ALA A 154 0.13 -7.63 -14.67
CA ALA A 154 1.20 -7.12 -15.51
C ALA A 154 2.59 -7.41 -14.91
N TYR A 155 2.77 -7.20 -13.60
CA TYR A 155 4.03 -7.54 -12.93
C TYR A 155 4.32 -9.03 -12.98
N LEU A 156 3.31 -9.89 -12.77
CA LEU A 156 3.46 -11.34 -12.87
C LEU A 156 3.81 -11.75 -14.30
N GLY A 157 3.11 -11.20 -15.29
CA GLY A 157 3.38 -11.49 -16.71
C GLY A 157 4.80 -11.15 -17.13
N ASP A 158 5.32 -10.00 -16.73
CA ASP A 158 6.73 -9.62 -16.98
C ASP A 158 7.70 -10.58 -16.28
N ALA A 159 7.41 -10.94 -15.03
CA ALA A 159 8.25 -11.86 -14.26
C ALA A 159 8.29 -13.25 -14.90
N GLU A 160 7.14 -13.80 -15.31
CA GLU A 160 7.02 -15.10 -15.97
C GLU A 160 7.67 -15.08 -17.37
N ALA A 161 7.50 -14.00 -18.14
CA ALA A 161 8.18 -13.82 -19.41
C ALA A 161 9.71 -13.80 -19.26
N ALA A 162 10.22 -13.36 -18.10
CA ALA A 162 11.63 -13.41 -17.75
C ALA A 162 12.06 -14.71 -17.04
N GLY A 163 11.17 -15.72 -16.96
CA GLY A 163 11.46 -17.06 -16.46
C GLY A 163 11.13 -17.30 -14.98
N ALA A 164 10.47 -16.34 -14.28
CA ALA A 164 10.00 -16.60 -12.93
C ALA A 164 8.85 -17.61 -12.89
N MET A 165 8.72 -18.33 -11.78
CA MET A 165 7.67 -19.30 -11.55
C MET A 165 6.84 -18.89 -10.32
N LEU A 166 5.50 -18.94 -10.44
CA LEU A 166 4.57 -18.73 -9.33
C LEU A 166 4.09 -20.09 -8.79
N ALA A 167 4.27 -20.31 -7.49
CA ALA A 167 3.75 -21.45 -6.75
C ALA A 167 2.64 -20.97 -5.79
N LEU A 168 1.39 -21.20 -6.16
CA LEU A 168 0.21 -20.96 -5.31
C LEU A 168 0.02 -22.10 -4.32
N LYS A 169 -0.72 -21.86 -3.22
CA LYS A 169 -0.96 -22.83 -2.13
C LYS A 169 0.34 -23.44 -1.59
N SER A 170 1.39 -22.62 -1.56
CA SER A 170 2.74 -23.02 -1.19
C SER A 170 3.24 -22.20 0.02
N PRO A 171 2.63 -22.38 1.21
CA PRO A 171 3.05 -21.67 2.40
C PRO A 171 4.46 -22.08 2.83
N LEU A 172 5.31 -21.11 3.14
CA LEU A 172 6.61 -21.38 3.76
C LEU A 172 6.37 -21.94 5.18
N GLY A 173 6.76 -23.18 5.39
CA GLY A 173 6.64 -23.84 6.70
C GLY A 173 7.82 -23.54 7.62
N LYS A 174 9.06 -23.62 7.11
CA LYS A 174 10.28 -23.29 7.84
C LYS A 174 11.41 -22.94 6.88
N ALA A 175 12.35 -22.12 7.33
CA ALA A 175 13.59 -21.83 6.62
C ALA A 175 14.77 -22.05 7.57
N PHE A 176 15.88 -22.60 7.08
CA PHE A 176 17.11 -22.81 7.81
C PHE A 176 18.24 -22.07 7.12
N ILE A 177 18.97 -21.25 7.88
CA ILE A 177 20.17 -20.57 7.38
C ILE A 177 21.30 -21.59 7.26
N SER A 178 21.99 -21.61 6.11
CA SER A 178 23.14 -22.45 5.84
C SER A 178 24.30 -21.64 5.24
N GLU A 179 25.49 -22.24 5.12
CA GLU A 179 26.64 -21.61 4.46
C GLU A 179 26.41 -21.27 2.99
N GLN A 180 25.45 -21.93 2.34
CA GLN A 180 25.16 -21.76 0.91
C GLN A 180 23.84 -20.99 0.64
N GLY A 181 23.26 -20.35 1.67
CA GLY A 181 21.98 -19.65 1.60
C GLY A 181 20.95 -20.26 2.54
N PHE A 182 19.81 -20.71 2.03
CA PHE A 182 18.67 -21.18 2.84
C PHE A 182 18.18 -22.54 2.36
N GLU A 183 17.79 -23.38 3.31
CA GLU A 183 16.95 -24.54 3.05
C GLU A 183 15.52 -24.21 3.47
N LEU A 184 14.59 -24.27 2.51
CA LEU A 184 13.18 -23.95 2.71
C LEU A 184 12.35 -25.21 2.73
N GLN A 185 11.47 -25.34 3.72
CA GLN A 185 10.46 -26.40 3.81
C GLN A 185 9.10 -25.80 3.42
N ILE A 186 8.51 -26.35 2.38
CA ILE A 186 7.19 -25.98 1.85
C ILE A 186 6.40 -27.26 1.83
N GLU A 187 5.49 -27.46 2.81
CA GLU A 187 4.80 -28.73 3.06
C GLU A 187 5.77 -29.92 3.12
N GLU A 188 5.63 -30.89 2.22
CA GLU A 188 6.51 -32.08 2.13
C GLU A 188 7.77 -31.80 1.26
N THR A 189 7.83 -30.66 0.58
CA THR A 189 8.90 -30.33 -0.37
C THR A 189 10.00 -29.54 0.34
N ARG A 190 11.26 -29.79 -0.04
CA ARG A 190 12.41 -28.99 0.37
C ARG A 190 13.17 -28.47 -0.83
N ILE A 191 13.49 -27.18 -0.81
CA ILE A 191 14.30 -26.52 -1.84
C ILE A 191 15.44 -25.74 -1.19
N ARG A 192 16.51 -25.50 -1.93
CA ARG A 192 17.58 -24.58 -1.55
C ARG A 192 17.49 -23.30 -2.33
N THR A 193 17.85 -22.19 -1.69
CA THR A 193 17.96 -20.91 -2.37
C THR A 193 19.11 -20.09 -1.79
N LYS A 194 19.75 -19.28 -2.64
CA LYS A 194 20.79 -18.33 -2.20
C LYS A 194 20.18 -17.06 -1.62
N ILE A 195 19.02 -16.67 -2.15
CA ILE A 195 18.35 -15.41 -1.85
C ILE A 195 16.93 -15.71 -1.38
N LEU A 196 16.57 -15.14 -0.25
CA LEU A 196 15.23 -15.21 0.33
C LEU A 196 14.71 -13.80 0.56
N VAL A 197 13.59 -13.45 -0.09
CA VAL A 197 12.91 -12.18 0.12
C VAL A 197 11.58 -12.41 0.83
N ASN A 198 11.42 -11.86 2.02
CA ASN A 198 10.19 -11.90 2.77
C ASN A 198 9.34 -10.65 2.47
N SER A 199 8.39 -10.78 1.58
CA SER A 199 7.39 -9.76 1.20
C SER A 199 5.95 -10.18 1.56
N ALA A 200 5.81 -10.96 2.64
CA ALA A 200 4.55 -11.58 3.05
C ALA A 200 3.52 -10.62 3.71
N GLY A 201 3.71 -9.31 3.58
CA GLY A 201 2.76 -8.28 3.98
C GLY A 201 2.32 -8.39 5.45
N LEU A 202 1.05 -8.73 5.69
CA LEU A 202 0.49 -8.90 7.04
C LEU A 202 1.24 -9.93 7.87
N ARG A 203 1.78 -10.97 7.24
CA ARG A 203 2.47 -12.08 7.91
C ARG A 203 3.99 -11.98 7.87
N ALA A 204 4.55 -10.89 7.38
CA ALA A 204 6.01 -10.77 7.24
C ALA A 204 6.77 -10.98 8.57
N PRO A 205 6.33 -10.47 9.73
CA PRO A 205 6.96 -10.80 11.00
C PRO A 205 6.81 -12.29 11.38
N SER A 206 5.69 -12.92 11.10
CA SER A 206 5.49 -14.36 11.31
C SER A 206 6.42 -15.19 10.43
N ILE A 207 6.57 -14.84 9.15
CA ILE A 207 7.52 -15.49 8.24
C ILE A 207 8.96 -15.34 8.75
N ALA A 208 9.36 -14.15 9.23
CA ALA A 208 10.69 -13.97 9.80
C ALA A 208 10.96 -14.88 11.03
N ARG A 209 9.94 -15.18 11.84
CA ARG A 209 10.05 -16.14 12.96
C ARG A 209 10.23 -17.59 12.51
N LEU A 210 9.87 -17.95 11.28
CA LEU A 210 10.08 -19.27 10.70
C LEU A 210 11.51 -19.48 10.19
N ILE A 211 12.33 -18.42 10.14
CA ILE A 211 13.73 -18.48 9.70
C ILE A 211 14.60 -18.85 10.92
N ASP A 212 15.01 -20.12 11.00
CA ASP A 212 15.85 -20.62 12.08
C ASP A 212 17.24 -19.97 12.04
N GLY A 213 17.66 -19.37 13.15
CA GLY A 213 18.89 -18.59 13.25
C GLY A 213 18.72 -17.09 12.93
N PHE A 214 17.53 -16.62 12.54
CA PHE A 214 17.31 -15.17 12.37
C PHE A 214 17.20 -14.47 13.74
N PRO A 215 17.88 -13.31 13.94
CA PRO A 215 17.87 -12.61 15.22
C PRO A 215 16.46 -12.14 15.62
N PRO A 216 15.89 -12.63 16.76
CA PRO A 216 14.52 -12.31 17.14
C PRO A 216 14.31 -10.83 17.52
N ASP A 217 15.35 -10.12 17.94
CA ASP A 217 15.32 -8.68 18.22
C ASP A 217 15.16 -7.81 16.96
N LYS A 218 15.42 -8.38 15.77
CA LYS A 218 15.22 -7.74 14.47
C LYS A 218 13.79 -7.91 13.93
N ILE A 219 12.95 -8.73 14.56
CA ILE A 219 11.57 -8.95 14.15
C ILE A 219 10.67 -7.92 14.83
N PRO A 220 10.01 -7.03 14.07
CA PRO A 220 9.09 -6.07 14.67
C PRO A 220 7.81 -6.74 15.15
N ARG A 221 7.00 -5.97 15.90
CA ARG A 221 5.66 -6.39 16.28
C ARG A 221 4.79 -6.62 15.05
N GLU A 222 3.86 -7.56 15.17
CA GLU A 222 2.86 -7.86 14.15
C GLU A 222 1.51 -7.33 14.66
N LEU A 223 1.06 -6.23 14.07
CA LEU A 223 -0.14 -5.52 14.49
C LEU A 223 -1.04 -5.26 13.28
N TYR A 224 -2.35 -5.24 13.50
CA TYR A 224 -3.33 -5.13 12.45
C TYR A 224 -4.24 -3.90 12.65
N ALA A 225 -4.24 -2.99 11.67
CA ALA A 225 -5.17 -1.87 11.64
C ALA A 225 -6.14 -2.05 10.46
N LYS A 226 -7.34 -2.54 10.78
CA LYS A 226 -8.44 -2.71 9.84
C LYS A 226 -8.98 -1.35 9.41
N GLY A 227 -9.30 -1.22 8.14
CA GLY A 227 -9.97 -0.07 7.55
C GLY A 227 -11.23 -0.53 6.86
N ASN A 228 -12.37 -0.03 7.31
CA ASN A 228 -13.65 -0.33 6.74
C ASN A 228 -14.00 0.67 5.64
N TYR A 229 -14.62 0.18 4.56
CA TYR A 229 -15.10 1.01 3.45
C TYR A 229 -16.59 0.84 3.28
N TYR A 230 -17.25 1.95 2.93
CA TYR A 230 -18.66 1.98 2.55
C TYR A 230 -18.77 2.47 1.12
N SER A 231 -19.62 1.82 0.34
CA SER A 231 -19.93 2.21 -1.03
C SER A 231 -21.15 3.15 -1.06
N LEU A 232 -21.13 4.12 -1.97
CA LEU A 232 -22.28 4.95 -2.23
C LEU A 232 -23.30 4.19 -3.09
N THR A 233 -24.55 4.19 -2.65
CA THR A 233 -25.67 3.79 -3.51
C THR A 233 -26.12 4.98 -4.33
N GLY A 234 -26.17 4.84 -5.65
CA GLY A 234 -26.52 5.91 -6.56
C GLY A 234 -25.33 6.60 -7.23
N ARG A 235 -25.58 7.73 -7.88
CA ARG A 235 -24.55 8.44 -8.65
C ARG A 235 -23.63 9.26 -7.75
N PRO A 236 -22.31 9.09 -7.86
CA PRO A 236 -21.34 9.88 -7.11
C PRO A 236 -21.39 11.36 -7.52
N PRO A 237 -21.30 12.29 -6.55
CA PRO A 237 -21.31 13.72 -6.85
C PRO A 237 -19.91 14.26 -7.18
N PHE A 238 -18.86 13.46 -7.03
CA PHE A 238 -17.47 13.86 -7.17
C PHE A 238 -16.82 13.20 -8.38
N SER A 239 -15.87 13.90 -8.98
CA SER A 239 -15.04 13.45 -10.09
C SER A 239 -13.56 13.29 -9.69
N ARG A 240 -13.19 13.77 -8.49
CA ARG A 240 -11.87 13.72 -7.87
C ARG A 240 -11.93 13.05 -6.52
N LEU A 241 -10.77 12.68 -6.00
CA LEU A 241 -10.64 12.20 -4.62
C LEU A 241 -10.80 13.38 -3.65
N ILE A 242 -11.60 13.21 -2.60
CA ILE A 242 -11.81 14.23 -1.56
C ILE A 242 -11.28 13.71 -0.23
N TYR A 243 -10.27 14.38 0.29
CA TYR A 243 -9.63 14.03 1.56
C TYR A 243 -9.79 15.19 2.54
N PRO A 244 -10.58 15.05 3.61
CA PRO A 244 -10.58 16.06 4.66
C PRO A 244 -9.19 16.15 5.31
N VAL A 245 -8.87 17.31 5.86
CA VAL A 245 -7.68 17.48 6.70
C VAL A 245 -7.68 16.39 7.79
N PRO A 246 -6.54 15.72 8.05
CA PRO A 246 -6.44 14.70 9.08
C PRO A 246 -6.89 15.23 10.45
N GLU A 247 -7.71 14.44 11.15
CA GLU A 247 -8.14 14.76 12.52
C GLU A 247 -7.37 13.90 13.54
N PRO A 248 -7.32 14.31 14.82
CA PRO A 248 -6.76 13.47 15.87
C PRO A 248 -7.39 12.07 15.86
N GLY A 249 -6.56 11.04 15.74
CA GLY A 249 -7.00 9.63 15.68
C GLY A 249 -7.19 9.04 14.29
N GLY A 250 -6.97 9.79 13.20
CA GLY A 250 -7.04 9.21 11.86
C GLY A 250 -6.92 10.21 10.72
N LEU A 251 -6.91 9.70 9.47
CA LEU A 251 -6.86 10.53 8.25
C LEU A 251 -8.24 11.08 7.86
N GLY A 252 -9.29 10.84 8.66
CA GLY A 252 -10.67 11.15 8.29
C GLY A 252 -11.24 10.13 7.30
N VAL A 253 -12.54 10.28 6.95
CA VAL A 253 -13.20 9.44 5.94
C VAL A 253 -13.03 10.09 4.57
N HIS A 254 -12.23 9.46 3.72
CA HIS A 254 -11.97 9.93 2.37
C HIS A 254 -13.07 9.54 1.40
N VAL A 255 -13.22 10.27 0.30
CA VAL A 255 -13.86 9.79 -0.92
C VAL A 255 -12.78 9.28 -1.84
N THR A 256 -12.87 8.03 -2.24
CA THR A 256 -12.12 7.48 -3.37
C THR A 256 -13.08 7.06 -4.47
N LEU A 257 -12.59 7.02 -5.69
CA LEU A 257 -13.35 6.61 -6.86
C LEU A 257 -12.68 5.36 -7.43
N ASP A 258 -13.47 4.45 -7.97
CA ASP A 258 -12.94 3.44 -8.86
C ASP A 258 -12.90 3.95 -10.32
N LEU A 259 -12.35 3.16 -11.23
CA LEU A 259 -12.22 3.53 -12.64
C LEU A 259 -13.58 3.66 -13.35
N ALA A 260 -14.64 3.03 -12.82
CA ALA A 260 -16.02 3.22 -13.29
C ALA A 260 -16.66 4.49 -12.72
N GLY A 261 -15.97 5.20 -11.83
CA GLY A 261 -16.45 6.42 -11.20
C GLY A 261 -17.34 6.20 -9.98
N GLN A 262 -17.44 4.97 -9.45
CA GLN A 262 -18.21 4.71 -8.22
C GLN A 262 -17.46 5.23 -7.00
N ALA A 263 -18.17 5.87 -6.08
CA ALA A 263 -17.57 6.39 -4.85
C ALA A 263 -17.54 5.36 -3.73
N ARG A 264 -16.38 5.31 -3.07
CA ARG A 264 -16.13 4.57 -1.83
C ARG A 264 -15.70 5.55 -0.75
N PHE A 265 -16.17 5.36 0.46
CA PHE A 265 -15.85 6.18 1.62
C PHE A 265 -15.03 5.37 2.62
N GLY A 266 -13.94 5.94 3.07
CA GLY A 266 -13.02 5.28 3.99
C GLY A 266 -11.57 5.41 3.54
N PRO A 267 -10.68 4.63 4.18
CA PRO A 267 -11.00 3.75 5.31
C PRO A 267 -11.06 4.50 6.65
N ASP A 268 -11.77 3.93 7.61
CA ASP A 268 -11.57 4.26 9.03
C ASP A 268 -10.36 3.51 9.61
N VAL A 269 -10.22 3.56 10.94
CA VAL A 269 -9.19 2.79 11.66
C VAL A 269 -9.83 1.98 12.78
N GLU A 270 -9.58 0.68 12.78
CA GLU A 270 -9.98 -0.26 13.81
C GLU A 270 -8.83 -1.23 14.09
N TRP A 271 -8.30 -1.20 15.31
CA TRP A 271 -7.27 -2.15 15.71
C TRP A 271 -7.91 -3.50 16.02
N VAL A 272 -7.37 -4.56 15.43
CA VAL A 272 -7.88 -5.92 15.54
C VAL A 272 -6.75 -6.89 15.88
N GLU A 273 -7.10 -8.00 16.58
CA GLU A 273 -6.13 -9.01 17.01
C GLU A 273 -5.91 -10.11 15.95
N SER A 274 -6.84 -10.21 15.00
CA SER A 274 -6.79 -11.23 13.94
C SER A 274 -7.23 -10.66 12.60
N ILE A 275 -6.88 -11.38 11.53
CA ILE A 275 -7.28 -11.04 10.17
C ILE A 275 -8.75 -11.40 9.97
N ASP A 276 -9.61 -10.38 10.01
CA ASP A 276 -11.05 -10.48 9.75
C ASP A 276 -11.49 -9.32 8.82
N TYR A 277 -12.09 -9.66 7.71
CA TYR A 277 -12.51 -8.70 6.68
C TYR A 277 -14.00 -8.34 6.73
N ALA A 278 -14.76 -8.82 7.71
CA ALA A 278 -16.16 -8.45 7.87
C ALA A 278 -16.31 -6.97 8.20
N VAL A 279 -17.18 -6.27 7.48
CA VAL A 279 -17.51 -4.86 7.75
C VAL A 279 -18.69 -4.82 8.72
N ASP A 280 -18.54 -4.15 9.87
CA ASP A 280 -19.64 -3.96 10.81
C ASP A 280 -20.60 -2.84 10.31
N PRO A 281 -21.84 -3.17 9.93
CA PRO A 281 -22.79 -2.18 9.43
C PRO A 281 -23.09 -1.03 10.42
N ARG A 282 -22.94 -1.29 11.71
CA ARG A 282 -23.20 -0.29 12.78
C ARG A 282 -22.20 0.87 12.77
N ARG A 283 -21.05 0.71 12.12
CA ARG A 283 -20.03 1.77 11.99
C ARG A 283 -20.44 2.87 11.02
N SER A 284 -21.48 2.66 10.16
CA SER A 284 -21.94 3.61 9.17
C SER A 284 -22.27 5.00 9.74
N GLY A 285 -22.79 5.08 10.96
CA GLY A 285 -23.11 6.35 11.62
C GLY A 285 -21.90 7.31 11.72
N ARG A 286 -20.70 6.79 11.99
CA ARG A 286 -19.46 7.60 12.02
C ARG A 286 -19.10 8.13 10.64
N PHE A 287 -19.33 7.32 9.60
CA PHE A 287 -19.09 7.71 8.21
C PHE A 287 -20.02 8.85 7.78
N TYR A 288 -21.33 8.76 8.07
CA TYR A 288 -22.27 9.84 7.80
C TYR A 288 -21.82 11.15 8.45
N ALA A 289 -21.45 11.13 9.74
CA ALA A 289 -21.02 12.31 10.45
C ALA A 289 -19.74 12.94 9.83
N ALA A 290 -18.75 12.11 9.45
CA ALA A 290 -17.50 12.59 8.87
C ALA A 290 -17.72 13.12 7.44
N ILE A 291 -18.46 12.41 6.60
CA ILE A 291 -18.70 12.78 5.20
C ILE A 291 -19.52 14.06 5.10
N ARG A 292 -20.54 14.22 5.93
CA ARG A 292 -21.43 15.42 5.89
C ARG A 292 -20.72 16.73 6.22
N ARG A 293 -19.51 16.68 6.78
CA ARG A 293 -18.70 17.89 6.97
C ARG A 293 -18.27 18.52 5.65
N TYR A 294 -17.93 17.69 4.65
CA TYR A 294 -17.52 18.15 3.32
C TYR A 294 -18.55 17.88 2.23
N TRP A 295 -19.54 17.03 2.49
CA TRP A 295 -20.70 16.79 1.63
C TRP A 295 -22.00 16.76 2.44
N PRO A 296 -22.55 17.95 2.83
CA PRO A 296 -23.75 18.05 3.67
C PRO A 296 -24.99 17.37 3.06
N ALA A 297 -25.07 17.31 1.72
CA ALA A 297 -26.19 16.73 1.00
C ALA A 297 -26.19 15.19 0.92
N LEU A 298 -25.28 14.48 1.61
CA LEU A 298 -25.28 13.02 1.63
C LEU A 298 -26.63 12.50 2.17
N PRO A 299 -27.43 11.77 1.36
CA PRO A 299 -28.73 11.26 1.77
C PRO A 299 -28.62 10.20 2.86
N ASP A 300 -29.61 10.10 3.73
CA ASP A 300 -29.74 8.98 4.66
C ASP A 300 -29.93 7.67 3.90
N GLY A 301 -29.35 6.59 4.42
CA GLY A 301 -29.43 5.27 3.79
C GLY A 301 -28.57 5.08 2.52
N ALA A 302 -27.81 6.10 2.10
CA ALA A 302 -27.01 6.04 0.87
C ALA A 302 -25.69 5.25 1.00
N LEU A 303 -25.27 4.90 2.22
CA LEU A 303 -24.06 4.13 2.45
C LEU A 303 -24.37 2.66 2.69
N ALA A 304 -23.82 1.78 1.86
CA ALA A 304 -23.86 0.34 2.03
C ALA A 304 -22.47 -0.18 2.48
N PRO A 305 -22.40 -1.18 3.37
CA PRO A 305 -21.14 -1.84 3.67
C PRO A 305 -20.45 -2.31 2.39
N GLY A 306 -19.20 -1.93 2.21
CA GLY A 306 -18.38 -2.33 1.07
C GLY A 306 -17.44 -3.49 1.46
N TYR A 307 -16.16 -3.21 1.57
CA TYR A 307 -15.14 -4.17 1.98
C TYR A 307 -14.28 -3.60 3.12
N ALA A 308 -13.46 -4.44 3.70
CA ALA A 308 -12.41 -4.02 4.63
C ALA A 308 -11.03 -4.44 4.11
N GLY A 309 -10.03 -3.60 4.39
CA GLY A 309 -8.62 -3.93 4.23
C GLY A 309 -7.92 -3.92 5.59
N ILE A 310 -6.80 -4.61 5.72
CA ILE A 310 -5.99 -4.63 6.94
C ILE A 310 -4.60 -4.12 6.60
N ARG A 311 -4.12 -3.14 7.37
CA ARG A 311 -2.78 -2.58 7.23
C ARG A 311 -1.81 -3.36 8.11
N PRO A 312 -0.68 -3.86 7.57
CA PRO A 312 0.41 -4.40 8.37
C PRO A 312 1.07 -3.27 9.17
N LYS A 313 0.88 -3.26 10.47
CA LYS A 313 1.45 -2.26 11.36
C LYS A 313 2.58 -2.85 12.19
N ILE A 314 3.63 -2.04 12.40
CA ILE A 314 4.76 -2.36 13.28
C ILE A 314 4.87 -1.38 14.46
N SER A 315 4.05 -0.34 14.48
CA SER A 315 3.84 0.59 15.59
C SER A 315 2.38 0.58 16.05
N GLY A 316 2.15 0.77 17.35
CA GLY A 316 0.82 0.68 17.96
C GLY A 316 -0.03 1.95 17.81
N PRO A 317 -1.29 1.94 18.33
CA PRO A 317 -2.23 3.04 18.15
C PRO A 317 -1.83 4.36 18.84
N GLN A 318 -0.99 4.29 19.85
CA GLN A 318 -0.53 5.45 20.63
C GLN A 318 0.91 5.87 20.28
N GLU A 319 1.51 5.20 19.30
CA GLU A 319 2.86 5.47 18.84
C GLU A 319 2.84 6.24 17.51
N PRO A 320 3.89 7.02 17.22
CA PRO A 320 4.03 7.60 15.90
C PRO A 320 3.97 6.53 14.80
N ALA A 321 3.36 6.88 13.68
CA ALA A 321 3.31 5.95 12.55
C ALA A 321 4.73 5.59 12.08
N ALA A 322 5.06 4.31 12.10
CA ALA A 322 6.36 3.83 11.62
C ALA A 322 6.53 4.04 10.12
N ASP A 323 7.76 4.23 9.70
CA ASP A 323 8.15 4.15 8.29
C ASP A 323 8.10 2.71 7.78
N PHE A 324 8.29 2.51 6.48
CA PHE A 324 8.61 1.20 5.93
C PHE A 324 9.92 0.70 6.52
N LEU A 325 9.94 -0.56 6.90
CA LEU A 325 11.15 -1.20 7.42
C LEU A 325 11.60 -2.28 6.42
N VAL A 326 12.60 -1.94 5.62
CA VAL A 326 13.30 -2.87 4.74
C VAL A 326 14.64 -3.18 5.38
N GLN A 327 14.87 -4.46 5.68
CA GLN A 327 16.10 -4.92 6.33
C GLN A 327 16.85 -5.84 5.37
N GLY A 328 18.10 -5.51 5.11
CA GLY A 328 19.05 -6.33 4.38
C GLY A 328 20.14 -6.92 5.28
N PRO A 329 21.17 -7.53 4.69
CA PRO A 329 22.28 -8.13 5.44
C PRO A 329 23.01 -7.17 6.39
N ALA A 330 23.06 -5.88 6.06
CA ALA A 330 23.70 -4.87 6.90
C ALA A 330 22.97 -4.66 8.24
N GLU A 331 21.64 -4.84 8.29
CA GLU A 331 20.82 -4.61 9.47
C GLU A 331 20.73 -5.85 10.38
N HIS A 332 20.81 -7.07 9.83
CA HIS A 332 20.58 -8.30 10.59
C HIS A 332 21.67 -9.36 10.44
N GLY A 333 22.70 -9.14 9.61
CA GLY A 333 23.85 -10.02 9.49
C GLY A 333 23.64 -11.31 8.69
N VAL A 334 22.49 -11.54 8.08
CA VAL A 334 22.17 -12.75 7.30
C VAL A 334 22.32 -12.48 5.81
N ALA A 335 23.36 -13.02 5.20
CA ALA A 335 23.61 -12.84 3.77
C ALA A 335 22.45 -13.41 2.92
N GLY A 336 22.07 -12.72 1.85
CA GLY A 336 21.03 -13.15 0.92
C GLY A 336 19.59 -13.04 1.43
N LEU A 337 19.35 -12.52 2.66
CA LEU A 337 18.01 -12.27 3.21
C LEU A 337 17.62 -10.80 3.07
N VAL A 338 16.40 -10.56 2.61
CA VAL A 338 15.75 -9.24 2.71
C VAL A 338 14.36 -9.41 3.31
N ASN A 339 14.07 -8.65 4.37
CA ASN A 339 12.73 -8.59 4.98
C ASN A 339 12.08 -7.24 4.73
N LEU A 340 10.78 -7.25 4.38
CA LEU A 340 9.97 -6.06 4.23
C LEU A 340 8.84 -6.07 5.26
N PHE A 341 8.90 -5.18 6.25
CA PHE A 341 7.91 -5.06 7.31
C PHE A 341 7.16 -3.73 7.26
N GLY A 342 5.90 -3.76 7.65
CA GLY A 342 5.09 -2.54 7.74
C GLY A 342 4.79 -1.88 6.40
N ILE A 343 4.82 -2.66 5.30
CA ILE A 343 4.52 -2.12 3.97
C ILE A 343 3.00 -1.97 3.79
N GLU A 344 2.50 -0.87 4.32
CA GLU A 344 1.12 -0.40 4.18
C GLU A 344 1.02 0.68 3.07
N SER A 345 0.01 1.56 3.08
CA SER A 345 0.02 2.75 2.21
C SER A 345 1.28 3.62 2.49
N PRO A 346 2.02 3.99 1.45
CA PRO A 346 1.75 3.95 0.02
C PRO A 346 2.39 2.77 -0.75
N GLY A 347 2.46 1.58 -0.19
CA GLY A 347 3.19 0.43 -0.73
C GLY A 347 2.85 0.09 -2.19
N LEU A 348 1.59 0.23 -2.60
CA LEU A 348 1.19 0.06 -4.01
C LEU A 348 1.93 1.06 -4.91
N THR A 349 1.84 2.35 -4.60
CA THR A 349 2.52 3.41 -5.36
C THR A 349 4.04 3.24 -5.34
N ALA A 350 4.58 2.81 -4.22
CA ALA A 350 6.02 2.65 -3.99
C ALA A 350 6.59 1.33 -4.53
N SER A 351 5.76 0.42 -5.05
CA SER A 351 6.15 -0.98 -5.32
C SER A 351 7.36 -1.13 -6.24
N LEU A 352 7.44 -0.35 -7.31
CA LEU A 352 8.58 -0.38 -8.24
C LEU A 352 9.87 0.18 -7.61
N ALA A 353 9.77 1.26 -6.84
CA ALA A 353 10.94 1.83 -6.15
C ALA A 353 11.45 0.89 -5.06
N LEU A 354 10.55 0.26 -4.29
CA LEU A 354 10.92 -0.76 -3.30
C LEU A 354 11.56 -1.99 -3.95
N ALA A 355 11.10 -2.38 -5.13
CA ALA A 355 11.68 -3.51 -5.86
C ALA A 355 13.15 -3.24 -6.26
N ASP A 356 13.46 -2.02 -6.69
CA ASP A 356 14.83 -1.64 -7.02
C ASP A 356 15.71 -1.55 -5.78
N ASP A 357 15.18 -1.01 -4.66
CA ASP A 357 15.90 -1.00 -3.38
C ASP A 357 16.30 -2.43 -2.96
N VAL A 358 15.35 -3.38 -3.07
CA VAL A 358 15.62 -4.79 -2.76
C VAL A 358 16.65 -5.39 -3.72
N ALA A 359 16.52 -5.14 -5.02
CA ALA A 359 17.48 -5.63 -6.01
C ALA A 359 18.89 -5.07 -5.74
N ALA A 360 19.00 -3.80 -5.35
CA ALA A 360 20.28 -3.19 -4.99
C ALA A 360 20.91 -3.81 -3.72
N LEU A 361 20.11 -4.10 -2.69
CA LEU A 361 20.56 -4.79 -1.48
C LEU A 361 21.10 -6.21 -1.74
N LEU A 362 20.62 -6.85 -2.81
CA LEU A 362 20.99 -8.22 -3.20
C LEU A 362 22.11 -8.27 -4.25
N SER A 363 22.55 -7.13 -4.76
CA SER A 363 23.63 -7.04 -5.76
C SER A 363 25.03 -6.88 -5.15
N ASN A 364 25.09 -6.61 -3.84
CA ASN A 364 26.30 -6.48 -3.03
C ASN A 364 26.52 -7.77 -2.24
#